data_958394a8e1a18cc765cb932565131e17
#
_entry.id   958394a8e1a18cc765cb932565131e17
#
_cell.length_a   1.000
_cell.length_b   1.000
_cell.length_c   1.000
_cell.angle_alpha   90.00
_cell.angle_beta   90.00
_cell.angle_gamma   90.00
#
_symmetry.space_group_name_H-M   'P 1'
#
loop_
_entity.id
_entity.type
_entity.pdbx_description
1 polymer ?
#
loop_
_entity_poly.entity_id
_entity_poly.type
_entity_poly.pdbx_seq_one_letter_code
_entity_poly.pdbx_strand_id
1 'polypeptide(L)'
;MELLDCWASRPSRKRKSPEEDKDTLSFSMDELNQDLLERVLSWLPTSTFFRLSSVCKRWKSVADSSSFKLACSQIPSRDPWFLMVDRHLNHSVVFDSAEKGWKGLKHPPLLQQKSKSDCMPVAASGGLVCFRNASGNFIVCNPVTGSCRKLPPLDLAPENQSLHAIVMDQCSQYDSSYKLVLVFGELPKLSFKVYNSSGNCWEEEISLSRKVDETMEIESNDDDDDDAVYFLSKAGNVVATNMQRSPSKEYSSVITCKDGEEIAYFLSSSGVIVACNLTRKSFSEYPRLLPVFSEYSIDVVQCRGEMLVVLLSEFLESASLRVWRFDQDKGSWHQIAAMPPAMSHEFYGKKVDINCVGAGDQIFICLNSAEHFSYVLCDLVTSEWVDLPRCYMDGEAVEFMSAFSFEPRIEASV
;
A
#
# COMPACT_ATOMS: atom_id res chain seq x y z
N MET A 1 -7.36 8.20 -22.64
CA MET A 1 -5.89 8.34 -22.75
C MET A 1 -5.52 9.81 -22.88
N GLU A 2 -5.64 10.56 -21.79
CA GLU A 2 -5.39 12.00 -21.71
C GLU A 2 -4.77 12.36 -20.36
N LEU A 3 -3.57 11.84 -20.10
CA LEU A 3 -2.75 12.17 -18.91
C LEU A 3 -1.85 13.41 -19.15
N LEU A 4 -2.03 14.14 -20.26
CA LEU A 4 -0.95 14.97 -20.81
C LEU A 4 -1.17 16.49 -20.80
N ASP A 5 -2.30 17.02 -20.34
CA ASP A 5 -2.55 18.47 -20.51
C ASP A 5 -2.06 19.39 -19.38
N CYS A 6 -1.46 18.86 -18.31
CA CYS A 6 -0.94 19.70 -17.21
C CYS A 6 0.52 20.17 -17.36
N TRP A 7 1.23 19.85 -18.47
CA TRP A 7 2.68 20.11 -18.59
C TRP A 7 3.09 21.13 -19.66
N ALA A 8 2.17 21.83 -20.29
CA ALA A 8 2.49 22.76 -21.38
C ALA A 8 2.33 24.22 -20.96
N SER A 9 3.37 24.84 -20.42
CA SER A 9 3.54 26.30 -20.48
C SER A 9 4.98 26.73 -20.20
N ARG A 10 5.85 26.66 -21.20
CA ARG A 10 6.97 27.61 -21.36
C ARG A 10 7.28 27.81 -22.83
N PRO A 11 7.34 29.06 -23.34
CA PRO A 11 7.65 29.32 -24.73
C PRO A 11 9.15 29.18 -25.02
N SER A 12 9.50 28.37 -26.01
CA SER A 12 10.87 28.22 -26.48
C SER A 12 11.32 29.36 -27.36
N ARG A 13 12.37 30.06 -26.96
CA ARG A 13 13.13 30.97 -27.83
C ARG A 13 13.98 30.16 -28.81
N LYS A 14 13.73 30.31 -30.09
CA LYS A 14 14.59 29.85 -31.19
C LYS A 14 15.93 30.59 -31.15
N ARG A 15 17.03 29.88 -30.92
CA ARG A 15 18.39 30.33 -31.28
C ARG A 15 18.81 29.61 -32.55
N LYS A 16 19.18 30.37 -33.58
CA LYS A 16 19.95 29.90 -34.74
C LYS A 16 21.40 29.76 -34.28
N SER A 17 22.03 28.66 -34.59
CA SER A 17 23.49 28.49 -34.52
C SER A 17 24.03 27.95 -35.84
N PRO A 18 25.32 28.19 -36.16
CA PRO A 18 25.89 27.98 -37.48
C PRO A 18 26.20 26.52 -37.75
N GLU A 19 26.23 26.18 -39.02
CA GLU A 19 26.64 24.91 -39.60
C GLU A 19 28.11 24.61 -39.25
N GLU A 20 28.34 23.46 -38.64
CA GLU A 20 29.60 22.73 -38.66
C GLU A 20 29.31 21.30 -39.11
N ASP A 21 29.81 20.97 -40.31
CA ASP A 21 29.88 19.62 -40.85
C ASP A 21 30.70 18.74 -39.94
N LYS A 22 30.07 17.77 -39.30
CA LYS A 22 30.71 16.55 -38.82
C LYS A 22 29.76 15.40 -39.14
N ASP A 23 30.26 14.44 -39.93
CA ASP A 23 29.69 13.10 -40.15
C ASP A 23 29.52 12.37 -38.78
N THR A 24 28.61 12.83 -37.99
CA THR A 24 27.98 12.05 -36.92
C THR A 24 26.82 11.31 -37.58
N LEU A 25 26.90 9.99 -37.63
CA LEU A 25 25.75 9.10 -37.88
C LEU A 25 24.59 9.59 -37.02
N SER A 26 23.79 10.51 -37.54
CA SER A 26 22.58 10.97 -36.88
C SER A 26 21.56 9.83 -36.99
N PHE A 27 21.61 8.93 -36.01
CA PHE A 27 20.61 7.89 -35.88
C PHE A 27 19.24 8.57 -35.65
N SER A 28 18.39 8.52 -36.66
CA SER A 28 17.02 9.02 -36.51
C SER A 28 16.20 8.00 -35.72
N MET A 29 15.64 8.40 -34.61
CA MET A 29 14.71 7.56 -33.84
C MET A 29 13.49 7.14 -34.67
N ASP A 30 13.19 7.84 -35.77
CA ASP A 30 12.11 7.49 -36.72
C ASP A 30 12.46 6.24 -37.55
N GLU A 31 13.75 5.88 -37.68
CA GLU A 31 14.23 4.71 -38.41
C GLU A 31 14.24 3.44 -37.56
N LEU A 32 14.01 3.53 -36.23
CA LEU A 32 13.88 2.37 -35.36
C LEU A 32 12.71 1.48 -35.79
N ASN A 33 13.01 0.19 -35.94
CA ASN A 33 11.96 -0.82 -36.11
C ASN A 33 10.97 -0.72 -34.94
N GLN A 34 9.69 -0.95 -35.21
CA GLN A 34 8.60 -0.85 -34.23
C GLN A 34 8.85 -1.78 -33.02
N ASP A 35 9.31 -3.02 -33.26
CA ASP A 35 9.57 -3.97 -32.18
C ASP A 35 10.71 -3.53 -31.25
N LEU A 36 11.76 -2.93 -31.82
CA LEU A 36 12.87 -2.39 -31.04
C LEU A 36 12.43 -1.16 -30.25
N LEU A 37 11.60 -0.29 -30.85
CA LEU A 37 11.05 0.87 -30.20
C LEU A 37 10.21 0.44 -28.97
N GLU A 38 9.29 -0.50 -29.16
CA GLU A 38 8.43 -1.00 -28.10
C GLU A 38 9.23 -1.65 -26.97
N ARG A 39 10.26 -2.42 -27.33
CA ARG A 39 11.14 -3.03 -26.33
C ARG A 39 11.95 -2.00 -25.55
N VAL A 40 12.48 -0.97 -26.19
CA VAL A 40 13.19 0.11 -25.51
C VAL A 40 12.24 0.88 -24.58
N LEU A 41 11.05 1.23 -25.09
CA LEU A 41 10.07 1.99 -24.32
C LEU A 41 9.50 1.20 -23.13
N SER A 42 9.43 -0.14 -23.23
CA SER A 42 8.94 -0.98 -22.13
C SER A 42 9.85 -0.97 -20.90
N TRP A 43 11.16 -0.72 -21.07
CA TRP A 43 12.13 -0.63 -19.97
C TRP A 43 12.15 0.72 -19.26
N LEU A 44 11.50 1.73 -19.82
CA LEU A 44 11.48 3.05 -19.19
C LEU A 44 10.56 3.06 -17.95
N PRO A 45 10.90 3.88 -16.93
CA PRO A 45 9.96 4.20 -15.88
C PRO A 45 8.63 4.69 -16.47
N THR A 46 7.51 4.26 -15.91
CA THR A 46 6.17 4.54 -16.47
C THR A 46 5.91 6.03 -16.66
N SER A 47 6.35 6.88 -15.75
CA SER A 47 6.26 8.34 -15.87
C SER A 47 7.07 8.88 -17.05
N THR A 48 8.28 8.36 -17.25
CA THR A 48 9.13 8.73 -18.38
C THR A 48 8.49 8.28 -19.70
N PHE A 49 7.93 7.07 -19.76
CA PHE A 49 7.18 6.59 -20.92
C PHE A 49 6.04 7.54 -21.29
N PHE A 50 5.18 7.94 -20.33
CA PHE A 50 4.08 8.86 -20.61
C PHE A 50 4.55 10.23 -21.09
N ARG A 51 5.64 10.75 -20.52
CA ARG A 51 6.24 12.01 -20.97
C ARG A 51 6.74 11.91 -22.40
N LEU A 52 7.41 10.82 -22.76
CA LEU A 52 7.91 10.58 -24.11
C LEU A 52 6.81 10.25 -25.11
N SER A 53 5.71 9.61 -24.69
CA SER A 53 4.57 9.35 -25.57
C SER A 53 3.90 10.61 -26.10
N SER A 54 4.16 11.77 -25.52
CA SER A 54 3.69 13.07 -26.02
C SER A 54 4.53 13.63 -27.18
N VAL A 55 5.71 13.08 -27.46
CA VAL A 55 6.66 13.61 -28.45
C VAL A 55 6.13 13.47 -29.88
N CYS A 56 5.57 12.31 -30.24
CA CYS A 56 5.00 12.09 -31.56
C CYS A 56 3.86 11.08 -31.55
N LYS A 57 3.05 11.06 -32.62
CA LYS A 57 1.90 10.15 -32.77
C LYS A 57 2.31 8.67 -32.73
N ARG A 58 3.46 8.32 -33.32
CA ARG A 58 4.00 6.97 -33.32
C ARG A 58 4.27 6.48 -31.89
N TRP A 59 4.91 7.27 -31.06
CA TRP A 59 5.19 6.92 -29.66
C TRP A 59 3.91 6.87 -28.83
N LYS A 60 2.97 7.76 -29.11
CA LYS A 60 1.66 7.74 -28.44
C LYS A 60 0.89 6.44 -28.71
N SER A 61 0.92 5.93 -29.94
CA SER A 61 0.20 4.71 -30.34
C SER A 61 0.81 3.44 -29.75
N VAL A 62 2.06 3.47 -29.27
CA VAL A 62 2.72 2.32 -28.63
C VAL A 62 1.96 1.84 -27.39
N ALA A 63 1.38 2.73 -26.61
CA ALA A 63 0.65 2.39 -25.39
C ALA A 63 -0.54 1.44 -25.62
N ASP A 64 -1.11 1.46 -26.81
CA ASP A 64 -2.27 0.63 -27.20
C ASP A 64 -1.85 -0.70 -27.83
N SER A 65 -0.56 -0.86 -28.17
CA SER A 65 -0.02 -2.05 -28.81
C SER A 65 -0.01 -3.26 -27.88
N SER A 66 -0.49 -4.41 -28.37
CA SER A 66 -0.46 -5.67 -27.62
C SER A 66 0.96 -6.21 -27.44
N SER A 67 1.84 -6.01 -28.42
CA SER A 67 3.25 -6.39 -28.34
C SER A 67 4.01 -5.55 -27.30
N PHE A 68 3.70 -4.26 -27.21
CA PHE A 68 4.25 -3.41 -26.15
C PHE A 68 3.79 -3.85 -24.75
N LYS A 69 2.49 -4.14 -24.59
CA LYS A 69 1.98 -4.66 -23.29
C LYS A 69 2.64 -5.99 -22.92
N LEU A 70 2.85 -6.87 -23.89
CA LEU A 70 3.59 -8.11 -23.67
C LEU A 70 5.05 -7.83 -23.32
N ALA A 71 5.71 -6.86 -23.94
CA ALA A 71 7.07 -6.46 -23.57
C ALA A 71 7.11 -5.87 -22.14
N CYS A 72 6.10 -5.08 -21.74
CA CYS A 72 5.98 -4.57 -20.38
C CYS A 72 5.80 -5.69 -19.34
N SER A 73 5.04 -6.74 -19.65
CA SER A 73 4.83 -7.86 -18.72
C SER A 73 6.09 -8.69 -18.47
N GLN A 74 7.11 -8.59 -19.35
CA GLN A 74 8.42 -9.23 -19.16
C GLN A 74 9.33 -8.48 -18.18
N ILE A 75 8.98 -7.27 -17.78
CA ILE A 75 9.75 -6.49 -16.81
C ILE A 75 9.41 -7.01 -15.41
N PRO A 76 10.40 -7.57 -14.67
CA PRO A 76 10.13 -8.28 -13.42
C PRO A 76 9.57 -7.37 -12.31
N SER A 77 10.06 -6.14 -12.22
CA SER A 77 9.61 -5.17 -11.22
C SER A 77 9.69 -3.74 -11.76
N ARG A 78 8.84 -2.87 -11.24
CA ARG A 78 8.88 -1.43 -11.49
C ARG A 78 8.96 -0.69 -10.17
N ASP A 79 9.61 0.47 -10.20
CA ASP A 79 9.64 1.35 -9.03
C ASP A 79 8.21 1.66 -8.59
N PRO A 80 7.90 1.51 -7.29
CA PRO A 80 6.55 1.65 -6.80
C PRO A 80 6.06 3.09 -6.85
N TRP A 81 4.76 3.23 -7.07
CA TRP A 81 4.03 4.46 -6.81
C TRP A 81 3.18 4.29 -5.55
N PHE A 82 3.12 5.34 -4.75
CA PHE A 82 2.31 5.39 -3.54
C PHE A 82 1.06 6.22 -3.82
N LEU A 83 -0.09 5.57 -3.96
CA LEU A 83 -1.38 6.23 -4.11
C LEU A 83 -1.79 6.82 -2.77
N MET A 84 -1.92 8.14 -2.74
CA MET A 84 -2.23 8.88 -1.53
C MET A 84 -3.74 8.98 -1.32
N VAL A 85 -4.12 8.93 -0.06
CA VAL A 85 -5.53 9.03 0.38
C VAL A 85 -5.69 10.27 1.22
N ASP A 86 -6.44 11.25 0.72
CA ASP A 86 -6.83 12.42 1.47
C ASP A 86 -8.14 12.18 2.23
N ARG A 87 -8.44 13.01 3.24
CA ARG A 87 -9.62 12.87 4.10
C ARG A 87 -10.94 12.85 3.33
N HIS A 88 -11.00 13.51 2.20
CA HIS A 88 -12.22 13.71 1.41
C HIS A 88 -12.24 12.91 0.12
N LEU A 89 -11.19 12.15 -0.17
CA LEU A 89 -11.00 11.38 -1.42
C LEU A 89 -11.16 12.24 -2.69
N ASN A 90 -10.83 13.52 -2.58
CA ASN A 90 -11.00 14.49 -3.67
C ASN A 90 -9.84 14.45 -4.67
N HIS A 91 -8.66 14.05 -4.21
CA HIS A 91 -7.44 14.08 -4.99
C HIS A 91 -6.97 12.66 -5.32
N SER A 92 -6.63 12.44 -6.56
CA SER A 92 -5.93 11.23 -7.00
C SER A 92 -4.47 11.59 -7.23
N VAL A 93 -3.67 11.45 -6.19
CA VAL A 93 -2.26 11.83 -6.20
C VAL A 93 -1.42 10.60 -5.90
N VAL A 94 -0.28 10.47 -6.58
CA VAL A 94 0.74 9.47 -6.27
C VAL A 94 2.07 10.15 -5.99
N PHE A 95 2.85 9.54 -5.11
CA PHE A 95 4.27 9.79 -5.00
C PHE A 95 5.01 8.76 -5.86
N ASP A 96 5.78 9.24 -6.82
CA ASP A 96 6.63 8.41 -7.68
C ASP A 96 8.00 8.25 -7.01
N SER A 97 8.33 7.02 -6.58
CA SER A 97 9.58 6.75 -5.86
C SER A 97 10.83 6.92 -6.74
N ALA A 98 10.72 6.64 -8.05
CA ALA A 98 11.84 6.78 -8.99
C ALA A 98 12.19 8.25 -9.26
N GLU A 99 11.19 9.09 -9.47
CA GLU A 99 11.39 10.53 -9.73
C GLU A 99 11.36 11.36 -8.43
N LYS A 100 11.10 10.74 -7.27
CA LYS A 100 10.98 11.39 -5.95
C LYS A 100 10.07 12.61 -5.98
N GLY A 101 8.88 12.46 -6.59
CA GLY A 101 7.98 13.58 -6.81
C GLY A 101 6.51 13.22 -6.85
N TRP A 102 5.67 14.23 -6.56
CA TRP A 102 4.22 14.12 -6.57
C TRP A 102 3.66 14.21 -7.99
N LYS A 103 2.65 13.40 -8.29
CA LYS A 103 1.97 13.38 -9.59
C LYS A 103 0.47 13.24 -9.40
N GLY A 104 -0.29 14.03 -10.14
CA GLY A 104 -1.74 13.88 -10.23
C GLY A 104 -2.10 12.73 -11.17
N LEU A 105 -3.05 11.89 -10.74
CA LEU A 105 -3.70 10.89 -11.59
C LEU A 105 -5.12 11.34 -11.92
N LYS A 106 -5.62 10.91 -13.07
CA LYS A 106 -7.05 11.07 -13.38
C LYS A 106 -7.84 10.01 -12.61
N HIS A 107 -8.88 10.45 -11.93
CA HIS A 107 -9.81 9.52 -11.30
C HIS A 107 -10.41 8.58 -12.35
N PRO A 108 -10.43 7.27 -12.09
CA PRO A 108 -11.12 6.33 -12.95
C PRO A 108 -12.61 6.71 -13.12
N PRO A 109 -13.18 6.57 -14.32
CA PRO A 109 -14.57 7.00 -14.59
C PRO A 109 -15.61 6.38 -13.66
N LEU A 110 -15.40 5.12 -13.23
CA LEU A 110 -16.31 4.43 -12.31
C LEU A 110 -16.30 5.03 -10.89
N LEU A 111 -15.19 5.67 -10.49
CA LEU A 111 -15.06 6.34 -9.20
C LEU A 111 -15.56 7.79 -9.23
N GLN A 112 -15.85 8.35 -10.43
CA GLN A 112 -16.37 9.72 -10.60
C GLN A 112 -17.89 9.84 -10.46
N GLN A 113 -18.62 8.74 -10.29
CA GLN A 113 -20.07 8.76 -10.16
C GLN A 113 -20.51 9.50 -8.88
N LYS A 114 -21.68 10.17 -8.95
CA LYS A 114 -22.22 11.26 -8.12
C LYS A 114 -22.10 11.27 -6.59
N SER A 115 -21.54 10.23 -5.97
CA SER A 115 -21.16 10.19 -4.54
C SER A 115 -19.65 9.97 -4.41
N LYS A 116 -18.86 11.01 -4.65
CA LYS A 116 -17.38 10.95 -4.63
C LYS A 116 -16.79 10.46 -3.29
N SER A 117 -17.56 10.51 -2.21
CA SER A 117 -17.12 10.18 -0.85
C SER A 117 -17.23 8.70 -0.49
N ASP A 118 -17.73 7.83 -1.38
CA ASP A 118 -18.17 6.50 -0.95
C ASP A 118 -17.23 5.35 -1.35
N CYS A 119 -16.14 5.60 -2.08
CA CYS A 119 -15.21 4.56 -2.51
C CYS A 119 -13.82 4.79 -1.92
N MET A 120 -13.43 3.96 -0.94
CA MET A 120 -12.10 4.02 -0.32
C MET A 120 -11.18 2.94 -0.90
N PRO A 121 -9.91 3.22 -1.17
CA PRO A 121 -8.95 2.18 -1.46
C PRO A 121 -8.73 1.32 -0.21
N VAL A 122 -8.71 0.00 -0.37
CA VAL A 122 -8.62 -0.95 0.74
C VAL A 122 -7.50 -1.97 0.60
N ALA A 123 -7.04 -2.22 -0.62
CA ALA A 123 -5.91 -3.10 -0.89
C ALA A 123 -5.27 -2.74 -2.23
N ALA A 124 -4.01 -3.10 -2.42
CA ALA A 124 -3.29 -2.95 -3.69
C ALA A 124 -2.27 -4.07 -3.85
N SER A 125 -2.05 -4.50 -5.10
CA SER A 125 -1.00 -5.43 -5.44
C SER A 125 -0.65 -5.33 -6.92
N GLY A 126 0.62 -5.51 -7.26
CA GLY A 126 1.11 -5.35 -8.62
C GLY A 126 0.69 -4.02 -9.21
N GLY A 127 -0.01 -4.03 -10.35
CA GLY A 127 -0.49 -2.82 -11.03
C GLY A 127 -1.91 -2.39 -10.68
N LEU A 128 -2.54 -2.97 -9.65
CA LEU A 128 -3.96 -2.84 -9.38
C LEU A 128 -4.22 -2.31 -7.96
N VAL A 129 -5.32 -1.56 -7.82
CA VAL A 129 -5.84 -1.06 -6.54
C VAL A 129 -7.29 -1.46 -6.40
N CYS A 130 -7.64 -2.03 -5.26
CA CYS A 130 -9.00 -2.40 -4.90
C CYS A 130 -9.64 -1.29 -4.06
N PHE A 131 -10.84 -0.91 -4.43
CA PHE A 131 -11.68 0.06 -3.73
C PHE A 131 -12.92 -0.64 -3.18
N ARG A 132 -13.36 -0.21 -2.00
CA ARG A 132 -14.61 -0.63 -1.39
C ARG A 132 -15.54 0.55 -1.28
N ASN A 133 -16.81 0.38 -1.68
CA ASN A 133 -17.81 1.43 -1.52
C ASN A 133 -18.57 1.29 -0.20
N ALA A 134 -19.34 2.32 0.17
CA ALA A 134 -20.18 2.32 1.38
C ALA A 134 -21.19 1.17 1.45
N SER A 135 -21.59 0.60 0.30
CA SER A 135 -22.47 -0.57 0.24
C SER A 135 -21.72 -1.90 0.40
N GLY A 136 -20.40 -1.88 0.66
CA GLY A 136 -19.59 -3.07 0.84
C GLY A 136 -19.12 -3.75 -0.45
N ASN A 137 -19.45 -3.21 -1.63
CA ASN A 137 -19.04 -3.77 -2.91
C ASN A 137 -17.61 -3.36 -3.28
N PHE A 138 -16.91 -4.23 -4.01
CA PHE A 138 -15.53 -4.04 -4.42
C PHE A 138 -15.41 -3.64 -5.89
N ILE A 139 -14.45 -2.76 -6.17
CA ILE A 139 -14.07 -2.32 -7.52
C ILE A 139 -12.56 -2.41 -7.61
N VAL A 140 -12.04 -3.15 -8.58
CA VAL A 140 -10.59 -3.20 -8.86
C VAL A 140 -10.29 -2.31 -10.05
N CYS A 141 -9.28 -1.46 -9.92
CA CYS A 141 -8.88 -0.51 -10.95
C CYS A 141 -7.38 -0.58 -11.20
N ASN A 142 -6.98 -0.36 -12.44
CA ASN A 142 -5.61 0.01 -12.78
C ASN A 142 -5.53 1.54 -12.76
N PRO A 143 -4.81 2.16 -11.81
CA PRO A 143 -4.75 3.61 -11.67
C PRO A 143 -4.07 4.31 -12.85
N VAL A 144 -3.18 3.59 -13.56
CA VAL A 144 -2.42 4.13 -14.70
C VAL A 144 -3.27 4.23 -15.96
N THR A 145 -4.07 3.20 -16.25
CA THR A 145 -4.90 3.12 -17.47
C THR A 145 -6.32 3.64 -17.25
N GLY A 146 -6.77 3.69 -15.99
CA GLY A 146 -8.14 4.03 -15.64
C GLY A 146 -9.14 2.89 -15.88
N SER A 147 -8.69 1.69 -16.29
CA SER A 147 -9.57 0.53 -16.44
C SER A 147 -10.03 0.04 -15.08
N CYS A 148 -11.31 -0.31 -14.97
CA CYS A 148 -11.91 -0.77 -13.72
C CYS A 148 -12.90 -1.89 -13.95
N ARG A 149 -12.97 -2.81 -12.97
CA ARG A 149 -13.95 -3.90 -12.92
C ARG A 149 -14.68 -3.89 -11.58
N LYS A 150 -16.01 -3.98 -11.62
CA LYS A 150 -16.82 -4.25 -10.41
C LYS A 150 -16.76 -5.76 -10.15
N LEU A 151 -16.49 -6.13 -8.90
CA LEU A 151 -16.51 -7.52 -8.48
C LEU A 151 -17.97 -7.98 -8.23
N PRO A 152 -18.25 -9.28 -8.34
CA PRO A 152 -19.55 -9.83 -7.95
C PRO A 152 -19.89 -9.45 -6.51
N PRO A 153 -21.20 -9.28 -6.19
CA PRO A 153 -21.62 -9.03 -4.83
C PRO A 153 -21.09 -10.10 -3.88
N LEU A 154 -20.70 -9.67 -2.69
CA LEU A 154 -20.24 -10.56 -1.64
C LEU A 154 -21.43 -11.00 -0.80
N ASP A 155 -21.80 -12.28 -0.88
CA ASP A 155 -22.73 -12.89 0.06
C ASP A 155 -21.99 -13.21 1.36
N LEU A 156 -21.93 -12.24 2.25
CA LEU A 156 -21.59 -12.48 3.66
C LEU A 156 -22.90 -12.64 4.40
N ALA A 157 -23.02 -13.73 5.16
CA ALA A 157 -24.14 -13.93 6.09
C ALA A 157 -24.25 -12.73 7.06
N PRO A 158 -25.44 -12.43 7.60
CA PRO A 158 -25.84 -11.09 7.98
C PRO A 158 -25.06 -10.46 9.12
N GLU A 159 -24.91 -9.17 9.01
CA GLU A 159 -24.84 -8.08 10.01
C GLU A 159 -23.81 -8.12 11.16
N ASN A 160 -23.15 -9.24 11.50
CA ASN A 160 -22.32 -9.35 12.71
C ASN A 160 -20.89 -9.86 12.49
N GLN A 161 -20.40 -9.99 11.27
CA GLN A 161 -19.01 -10.42 11.09
C GLN A 161 -18.09 -9.22 10.93
N SER A 162 -17.28 -8.93 11.94
CA SER A 162 -16.27 -7.89 11.82
C SER A 162 -15.21 -8.31 10.81
N LEU A 163 -14.99 -7.44 9.81
CA LEU A 163 -13.95 -7.62 8.80
C LEU A 163 -12.61 -7.09 9.35
N HIS A 164 -11.59 -7.95 9.40
CA HIS A 164 -10.30 -7.63 9.98
C HIS A 164 -9.23 -7.32 8.95
N ALA A 165 -9.28 -8.02 7.81
CA ALA A 165 -8.26 -7.85 6.78
C ALA A 165 -8.89 -7.88 5.38
N ILE A 166 -8.37 -7.00 4.53
CA ILE A 166 -8.57 -7.03 3.08
C ILE A 166 -7.18 -6.98 2.47
N VAL A 167 -6.78 -8.07 1.84
CA VAL A 167 -5.47 -8.15 1.19
C VAL A 167 -5.62 -8.60 -0.25
N MET A 168 -4.79 -8.06 -1.11
CA MET A 168 -4.77 -8.39 -2.54
C MET A 168 -3.41 -8.97 -2.89
N ASP A 169 -3.40 -10.00 -3.74
CA ASP A 169 -2.19 -10.62 -4.23
C ASP A 169 -2.30 -10.93 -5.72
N GLN A 170 -1.22 -10.75 -6.45
CA GLN A 170 -1.11 -11.10 -7.86
C GLN A 170 -0.43 -12.47 -7.96
N CYS A 171 -1.16 -13.46 -8.47
CA CYS A 171 -0.80 -14.89 -8.37
C CYS A 171 0.50 -15.30 -9.05
N SER A 172 0.99 -14.57 -10.06
CA SER A 172 2.32 -14.74 -10.64
C SER A 172 2.70 -13.59 -11.56
N GLN A 173 4.00 -13.41 -11.82
CA GLN A 173 4.48 -12.40 -12.78
C GLN A 173 4.03 -12.66 -14.22
N TYR A 174 3.64 -13.89 -14.56
CA TYR A 174 3.27 -14.31 -15.92
C TYR A 174 1.76 -14.43 -16.13
N ASP A 175 0.98 -14.46 -15.05
CA ASP A 175 -0.47 -14.53 -15.09
C ASP A 175 -1.05 -13.19 -14.62
N SER A 176 -1.87 -12.56 -15.46
CA SER A 176 -2.55 -11.32 -15.12
C SER A 176 -3.65 -11.50 -14.06
N SER A 177 -3.76 -12.70 -13.48
CA SER A 177 -4.75 -13.00 -12.47
C SER A 177 -4.36 -12.43 -11.10
N TYR A 178 -5.36 -12.00 -10.35
CA TYR A 178 -5.24 -11.55 -8.98
C TYR A 178 -6.28 -12.21 -8.10
N LYS A 179 -6.00 -12.24 -6.82
CA LYS A 179 -6.95 -12.66 -5.79
C LYS A 179 -7.13 -11.58 -4.74
N LEU A 180 -8.34 -11.49 -4.20
CA LEU A 180 -8.68 -10.67 -3.04
C LEU A 180 -9.07 -11.58 -1.89
N VAL A 181 -8.40 -11.46 -0.76
CA VAL A 181 -8.65 -12.26 0.43
C VAL A 181 -9.28 -11.37 1.50
N LEU A 182 -10.37 -11.82 2.06
CA LEU A 182 -11.06 -11.19 3.18
C LEU A 182 -10.94 -12.11 4.40
N VAL A 183 -10.50 -11.57 5.52
CA VAL A 183 -10.50 -12.27 6.82
C VAL A 183 -11.50 -11.59 7.74
N PHE A 184 -12.42 -12.37 8.30
CA PHE A 184 -13.52 -11.87 9.11
C PHE A 184 -13.91 -12.84 10.24
N GLY A 185 -14.79 -12.40 11.12
CA GLY A 185 -15.23 -13.16 12.29
C GLY A 185 -14.82 -12.48 13.59
N GLU A 186 -14.96 -13.18 14.69
CA GLU A 186 -14.51 -12.75 16.01
C GLU A 186 -13.49 -13.75 16.56
N LEU A 187 -12.41 -13.27 17.16
CA LEU A 187 -11.46 -14.15 17.81
C LEU A 187 -12.16 -14.91 18.95
N PRO A 188 -11.99 -16.22 19.08
CA PRO A 188 -11.08 -17.10 18.34
C PRO A 188 -11.67 -17.77 17.08
N LYS A 189 -12.82 -17.36 16.60
CA LYS A 189 -13.50 -17.95 15.42
C LYS A 189 -13.31 -17.05 14.21
N LEU A 190 -12.26 -17.30 13.44
CA LEU A 190 -11.95 -16.58 12.21
C LEU A 190 -12.29 -17.42 10.98
N SER A 191 -12.72 -16.75 9.93
CA SER A 191 -12.93 -17.32 8.60
C SER A 191 -12.31 -16.43 7.54
N PHE A 192 -12.06 -16.99 6.37
CA PHE A 192 -11.64 -16.20 5.22
C PHE A 192 -12.41 -16.59 3.97
N LYS A 193 -12.47 -15.67 3.02
CA LYS A 193 -13.07 -15.84 1.70
C LYS A 193 -12.16 -15.27 0.63
N VAL A 194 -12.05 -15.94 -0.49
CA VAL A 194 -11.17 -15.54 -1.59
C VAL A 194 -12.00 -15.22 -2.83
N TYR A 195 -11.74 -14.08 -3.44
CA TYR A 195 -12.16 -13.81 -4.80
C TYR A 195 -11.03 -14.15 -5.75
N ASN A 196 -11.34 -14.88 -6.83
CA ASN A 196 -10.40 -15.22 -7.87
C ASN A 196 -10.81 -14.54 -9.18
N SER A 197 -9.90 -13.72 -9.73
CA SER A 197 -10.17 -12.96 -10.96
C SER A 197 -10.29 -13.85 -12.20
N SER A 198 -9.59 -15.00 -12.24
CA SER A 198 -9.68 -15.96 -13.36
C SER A 198 -11.05 -16.59 -13.47
N GLY A 199 -11.68 -16.94 -12.34
CA GLY A 199 -13.04 -17.47 -12.27
C GLY A 199 -14.12 -16.40 -12.19
N ASN A 200 -13.75 -15.15 -11.91
CA ASN A 200 -14.65 -14.04 -11.62
C ASN A 200 -15.71 -14.40 -10.57
N CYS A 201 -15.32 -15.12 -9.55
CA CYS A 201 -16.23 -15.58 -8.48
C CYS A 201 -15.56 -15.55 -7.10
N TRP A 202 -16.39 -15.47 -6.08
CA TRP A 202 -15.98 -15.72 -4.71
C TRP A 202 -16.00 -17.22 -4.44
N GLU A 203 -14.92 -17.71 -3.82
CA GLU A 203 -14.83 -19.09 -3.33
C GLU A 203 -15.69 -19.29 -2.08
N GLU A 204 -15.86 -20.53 -1.65
CA GLU A 204 -16.56 -20.84 -0.40
C GLU A 204 -15.80 -20.29 0.81
N GLU A 205 -16.56 -19.98 1.86
CA GLU A 205 -15.99 -19.57 3.15
C GLU A 205 -15.22 -20.72 3.79
N ILE A 206 -14.02 -20.40 4.29
CA ILE A 206 -13.15 -21.38 4.96
C ILE A 206 -12.89 -20.89 6.39
N SER A 207 -13.24 -21.71 7.36
CA SER A 207 -12.93 -21.45 8.77
C SER A 207 -11.45 -21.75 9.09
N LEU A 208 -10.86 -20.89 9.92
CA LEU A 208 -9.48 -21.02 10.40
C LEU A 208 -9.48 -21.68 11.79
N SER A 209 -8.60 -22.67 11.98
CA SER A 209 -8.34 -23.28 13.28
C SER A 209 -7.24 -22.53 14.03
N ARG A 210 -7.41 -22.32 15.32
CA ARG A 210 -6.32 -21.76 16.16
C ARG A 210 -5.17 -22.76 16.26
N LYS A 211 -3.95 -22.34 15.94
CA LYS A 211 -2.76 -23.15 16.17
C LYS A 211 -2.43 -23.08 17.66
N VAL A 212 -2.60 -24.20 18.37
CA VAL A 212 -2.18 -24.33 19.77
C VAL A 212 -0.70 -24.70 19.75
N ASP A 213 0.17 -23.80 20.20
CA ASP A 213 1.57 -24.15 20.44
C ASP A 213 1.63 -25.09 21.66
N GLU A 214 2.10 -26.33 21.45
CA GLU A 214 2.20 -27.38 22.47
C GLU A 214 3.14 -27.01 23.63
N THR A 215 3.73 -25.83 23.68
CA THR A 215 4.75 -25.42 24.64
C THR A 215 4.29 -24.49 25.76
N MET A 216 3.01 -24.08 25.77
CA MET A 216 2.46 -23.23 26.84
C MET A 216 1.11 -23.78 27.29
N GLU A 217 1.14 -24.79 28.16
CA GLU A 217 0.02 -25.06 29.06
C GLU A 217 -0.04 -23.97 30.13
N ILE A 218 -0.67 -22.85 29.79
CA ILE A 218 -1.19 -21.93 30.79
C ILE A 218 -2.64 -22.33 30.98
N GLU A 219 -2.96 -22.86 32.13
CA GLU A 219 -4.32 -23.12 32.58
C GLU A 219 -5.16 -21.87 32.37
N SER A 220 -5.95 -21.86 31.29
CA SER A 220 -6.98 -20.86 31.08
C SER A 220 -8.18 -21.24 31.91
N ASN A 221 -8.36 -20.60 33.04
CA ASN A 221 -9.68 -20.53 33.67
C ASN A 221 -10.58 -19.80 32.70
N ASP A 222 -11.59 -20.51 32.19
CA ASP A 222 -12.71 -19.98 31.44
C ASP A 222 -13.51 -19.05 32.35
N ASP A 223 -13.21 -17.76 32.32
CA ASP A 223 -14.14 -16.71 32.71
C ASP A 223 -14.19 -15.72 31.56
N ASP A 224 -15.31 -15.77 30.84
CA ASP A 224 -15.74 -14.79 29.85
C ASP A 224 -15.84 -13.41 30.53
N ASP A 225 -14.78 -12.63 30.46
CA ASP A 225 -14.88 -11.22 30.77
C ASP A 225 -14.15 -10.41 29.70
N ASP A 226 -14.88 -9.46 29.16
CA ASP A 226 -14.51 -8.49 28.13
C ASP A 226 -13.26 -7.72 28.64
N ASP A 227 -12.05 -8.25 28.35
CA ASP A 227 -10.75 -7.77 28.83
C ASP A 227 -10.38 -6.41 28.20
N ALA A 228 -11.27 -5.43 28.31
CA ALA A 228 -10.92 -4.03 28.18
C ALA A 228 -10.13 -3.62 29.43
N VAL A 229 -8.81 -3.60 29.33
CA VAL A 229 -7.96 -3.14 30.44
C VAL A 229 -8.06 -1.62 30.51
N TYR A 230 -8.60 -1.11 31.60
CA TYR A 230 -8.74 0.31 31.86
C TYR A 230 -7.57 0.82 32.68
N PHE A 231 -6.94 1.93 32.25
CA PHE A 231 -5.86 2.58 32.99
C PHE A 231 -6.25 4.00 33.40
N LEU A 232 -5.74 4.42 34.54
CA LEU A 232 -5.82 5.79 34.97
C LEU A 232 -4.67 6.56 34.31
N SER A 233 -4.98 7.52 33.44
CA SER A 233 -3.97 8.43 32.92
C SER A 233 -3.42 9.32 34.06
N LYS A 234 -2.22 9.88 33.90
CA LYS A 234 -1.66 10.88 34.84
C LYS A 234 -2.57 12.11 35.06
N ALA A 235 -3.52 12.33 34.15
CA ALA A 235 -4.54 13.39 34.25
C ALA A 235 -5.82 12.93 34.95
N GLY A 236 -5.87 11.71 35.52
CA GLY A 236 -7.04 11.18 36.23
C GLY A 236 -8.18 10.67 35.33
N ASN A 237 -7.97 10.59 34.02
CA ASN A 237 -8.97 10.05 33.10
C ASN A 237 -8.81 8.53 32.97
N VAL A 238 -9.94 7.81 32.99
CA VAL A 238 -9.96 6.40 32.67
C VAL A 238 -9.81 6.25 31.16
N VAL A 239 -8.69 5.65 30.72
CA VAL A 239 -8.44 5.38 29.32
C VAL A 239 -8.68 3.88 29.12
N ALA A 240 -9.66 3.54 28.30
CA ALA A 240 -9.81 2.18 27.81
C ALA A 240 -8.66 1.94 26.83
N THR A 241 -7.91 0.87 27.03
CA THR A 241 -6.82 0.48 26.14
C THR A 241 -7.36 -0.22 24.88
N ASN A 242 -8.27 0.44 24.19
CA ASN A 242 -8.47 0.14 22.79
C ASN A 242 -7.31 0.79 22.06
N MET A 243 -6.30 0.00 21.80
CA MET A 243 -5.12 0.44 21.08
C MET A 243 -5.52 0.97 19.73
N GLN A 244 -5.06 2.18 19.48
CA GLN A 244 -5.45 2.97 18.34
C GLN A 244 -4.90 2.33 17.07
N ARG A 245 -5.77 1.60 16.37
CA ARG A 245 -5.65 1.58 14.92
C ARG A 245 -5.60 3.01 14.46
N SER A 246 -4.75 3.30 13.51
CA SER A 246 -4.83 4.56 12.80
C SER A 246 -6.27 4.78 12.31
N PRO A 247 -6.97 5.82 12.75
CA PRO A 247 -8.33 6.08 12.30
C PRO A 247 -8.43 6.36 10.81
N SER A 248 -7.31 6.60 10.15
CA SER A 248 -7.21 6.90 8.73
C SER A 248 -7.00 5.68 7.82
N LYS A 249 -6.71 4.49 8.40
CA LYS A 249 -6.57 3.24 7.65
C LYS A 249 -7.52 2.20 8.23
N GLU A 250 -8.59 1.92 7.50
CA GLU A 250 -9.65 1.00 7.98
C GLU A 250 -9.09 -0.41 8.25
N TYR A 251 -8.14 -0.87 7.42
CA TYR A 251 -7.53 -2.19 7.54
C TYR A 251 -6.00 -2.09 7.52
N SER A 252 -5.36 -2.45 8.64
CA SER A 252 -3.91 -2.64 8.72
C SER A 252 -3.62 -4.12 8.48
N SER A 253 -3.44 -4.49 7.22
CA SER A 253 -3.28 -5.89 6.81
C SER A 253 -2.36 -6.04 5.60
N VAL A 254 -1.62 -7.14 5.56
CA VAL A 254 -0.71 -7.50 4.48
C VAL A 254 -0.76 -9.01 4.22
N ILE A 255 -0.32 -9.43 3.03
CA ILE A 255 -0.17 -10.84 2.69
C ILE A 255 1.27 -11.12 2.28
N THR A 256 1.81 -12.25 2.69
CA THR A 256 3.12 -12.73 2.26
C THR A 256 3.02 -14.14 1.72
N CYS A 257 3.92 -14.48 0.80
CA CYS A 257 4.10 -15.84 0.32
C CYS A 257 5.52 -16.29 0.66
N LYS A 258 5.63 -17.28 1.55
CA LYS A 258 6.91 -17.84 1.97
C LYS A 258 6.84 -19.37 1.90
N ASP A 259 7.81 -19.98 1.21
CA ASP A 259 7.91 -21.45 1.07
C ASP A 259 6.63 -22.10 0.49
N GLY A 260 5.89 -21.37 -0.36
CA GLY A 260 4.62 -21.79 -0.93
C GLY A 260 3.42 -21.67 0.02
N GLU A 261 3.62 -21.13 1.22
CA GLU A 261 2.54 -20.82 2.16
C GLU A 261 2.14 -19.36 2.06
N GLU A 262 0.85 -19.13 1.93
CA GLU A 262 0.26 -17.79 1.91
C GLU A 262 -0.23 -17.45 3.31
N ILE A 263 0.28 -16.34 3.84
CA ILE A 263 -0.06 -15.88 5.18
C ILE A 263 -0.56 -14.45 5.11
N ALA A 264 -1.82 -14.25 5.51
CA ALA A 264 -2.40 -12.93 5.70
C ALA A 264 -2.19 -12.50 7.15
N TYR A 265 -1.67 -11.29 7.32
CA TYR A 265 -1.45 -10.69 8.64
C TYR A 265 -2.36 -9.49 8.82
N PHE A 266 -2.86 -9.32 10.01
CA PHE A 266 -3.57 -8.10 10.36
C PHE A 266 -3.31 -7.68 11.80
N LEU A 267 -3.47 -6.40 12.06
CA LEU A 267 -3.45 -5.82 13.39
C LEU A 267 -4.86 -5.88 13.98
N SER A 268 -5.02 -6.62 15.08
CA SER A 268 -6.30 -6.68 15.79
C SER A 268 -6.59 -5.38 16.56
N SER A 269 -7.83 -5.21 16.99
CA SER A 269 -8.23 -4.07 17.84
C SER A 269 -7.47 -4.03 19.18
N SER A 270 -7.00 -5.17 19.67
CA SER A 270 -6.19 -5.28 20.89
C SER A 270 -4.71 -4.94 20.67
N GLY A 271 -4.26 -4.61 19.44
CA GLY A 271 -2.86 -4.34 19.13
C GLY A 271 -1.99 -5.60 18.98
N VAL A 272 -2.61 -6.76 18.89
CA VAL A 272 -1.96 -8.03 18.60
C VAL A 272 -1.94 -8.27 17.11
N ILE A 273 -0.83 -8.80 16.59
CA ILE A 273 -0.72 -9.20 15.19
C ILE A 273 -1.19 -10.63 15.07
N VAL A 274 -2.18 -10.84 14.22
CA VAL A 274 -2.73 -12.15 13.90
C VAL A 274 -2.20 -12.60 12.54
N ALA A 275 -1.63 -13.80 12.49
CA ALA A 275 -1.12 -14.45 11.29
C ALA A 275 -2.08 -15.57 10.86
N CYS A 276 -2.76 -15.39 9.75
CA CYS A 276 -3.67 -16.36 9.16
C CYS A 276 -3.00 -17.11 8.02
N ASN A 277 -2.61 -18.34 8.24
CA ASN A 277 -2.08 -19.22 7.20
C ASN A 277 -3.22 -19.77 6.35
N LEU A 278 -3.40 -19.24 5.17
CA LEU A 278 -4.49 -19.59 4.25
C LEU A 278 -4.32 -20.99 3.67
N THR A 279 -3.08 -21.41 3.45
CA THR A 279 -2.73 -22.73 2.93
C THR A 279 -3.02 -23.83 3.94
N ARG A 280 -2.64 -23.63 5.21
CA ARG A 280 -2.88 -24.60 6.30
C ARG A 280 -4.25 -24.43 6.98
N LYS A 281 -4.99 -23.38 6.64
CA LYS A 281 -6.29 -23.04 7.26
C LYS A 281 -6.20 -22.87 8.78
N SER A 282 -5.16 -22.20 9.23
CA SER A 282 -4.90 -21.99 10.65
C SER A 282 -4.48 -20.57 10.95
N PHE A 283 -4.65 -20.11 12.19
CA PHE A 283 -4.14 -18.82 12.62
C PHE A 283 -3.39 -18.92 13.92
N SER A 284 -2.50 -17.96 14.16
CA SER A 284 -1.77 -17.77 15.41
C SER A 284 -1.67 -16.28 15.73
N GLU A 285 -1.56 -15.98 17.00
CA GLU A 285 -1.37 -14.62 17.51
C GLU A 285 0.10 -14.45 17.90
N TYR A 286 0.71 -13.36 17.44
CA TYR A 286 2.09 -13.05 17.78
C TYR A 286 2.16 -12.35 19.15
N PRO A 287 3.24 -12.55 19.92
CA PRO A 287 3.41 -11.84 21.18
C PRO A 287 3.41 -10.33 20.96
N ARG A 288 2.85 -9.59 21.89
CA ARG A 288 2.84 -8.13 21.84
C ARG A 288 4.26 -7.56 21.80
N LEU A 289 4.46 -6.56 20.95
CA LEU A 289 5.76 -5.90 20.82
C LEU A 289 6.06 -5.01 22.03
N LEU A 290 5.05 -4.31 22.56
CA LEU A 290 5.17 -3.44 23.74
C LEU A 290 4.13 -3.77 24.80
N PRO A 291 4.43 -3.43 26.08
CA PRO A 291 3.45 -3.52 27.15
C PRO A 291 2.21 -2.67 26.89
N VAL A 292 1.06 -3.11 27.40
CA VAL A 292 -0.26 -2.49 27.20
C VAL A 292 -0.34 -1.03 27.65
N PHE A 293 0.48 -0.63 28.65
CA PHE A 293 0.48 0.72 29.22
C PHE A 293 1.35 1.75 28.47
N SER A 294 1.94 1.36 27.36
CA SER A 294 2.73 2.28 26.54
C SER A 294 1.83 3.00 25.52
N GLU A 295 1.95 4.31 25.41
CA GLU A 295 1.31 5.07 24.34
C GLU A 295 2.14 4.89 23.06
N TYR A 296 1.52 4.40 22.00
CA TYR A 296 2.18 4.19 20.72
C TYR A 296 1.18 4.11 19.56
N SER A 297 1.65 4.37 18.36
CA SER A 297 0.97 4.07 17.11
C SER A 297 1.72 2.98 16.35
N ILE A 298 0.99 2.02 15.78
CA ILE A 298 1.55 0.81 15.18
C ILE A 298 0.85 0.51 13.85
N ASP A 299 1.61 0.05 12.87
CA ASP A 299 1.08 -0.45 11.60
C ASP A 299 1.89 -1.64 11.09
N VAL A 300 1.27 -2.47 10.23
CA VAL A 300 1.93 -3.61 9.58
C VAL A 300 2.16 -3.30 8.11
N VAL A 301 3.33 -3.69 7.61
CA VAL A 301 3.74 -3.50 6.22
C VAL A 301 4.36 -4.77 5.67
N GLN A 302 4.33 -4.92 4.35
CA GLN A 302 5.01 -5.99 3.65
C GLN A 302 6.19 -5.40 2.87
N CYS A 303 7.41 -5.87 3.15
CA CYS A 303 8.63 -5.53 2.42
C CYS A 303 9.44 -6.80 2.17
N ARG A 304 10.02 -6.93 0.98
CA ARG A 304 10.85 -8.09 0.59
C ARG A 304 10.18 -9.45 0.79
N GLY A 305 8.85 -9.51 0.67
CA GLY A 305 8.09 -10.73 0.93
C GLY A 305 7.94 -11.08 2.42
N GLU A 306 8.39 -10.22 3.34
CA GLU A 306 8.26 -10.41 4.79
C GLU A 306 7.28 -9.40 5.39
N MET A 307 6.58 -9.81 6.46
CA MET A 307 5.78 -8.92 7.29
C MET A 307 6.68 -8.20 8.29
N LEU A 308 6.58 -6.89 8.31
CA LEU A 308 7.27 -6.00 9.23
C LEU A 308 6.27 -5.15 10.02
N VAL A 309 6.68 -4.72 11.19
CA VAL A 309 5.92 -3.82 12.06
C VAL A 309 6.63 -2.49 12.16
N VAL A 310 5.91 -1.42 11.91
CA VAL A 310 6.37 -0.06 12.15
C VAL A 310 5.70 0.46 13.42
N LEU A 311 6.49 1.01 14.31
CA LEU A 311 6.06 1.45 15.63
C LEU A 311 6.60 2.85 15.92
N LEU A 312 5.71 3.79 16.21
CA LEU A 312 6.04 5.08 16.81
C LEU A 312 5.69 5.02 18.29
N SER A 313 6.66 5.20 19.17
CA SER A 313 6.46 5.20 20.62
C SER A 313 7.06 6.43 21.26
N GLU A 314 6.42 6.91 22.33
CA GLU A 314 6.94 8.00 23.17
C GLU A 314 7.42 7.42 24.50
N PHE A 315 8.67 7.74 24.86
CA PHE A 315 9.26 7.32 26.13
C PHE A 315 10.31 8.33 26.60
N LEU A 316 10.30 8.68 27.89
CA LEU A 316 11.27 9.58 28.52
C LEU A 316 11.52 10.88 27.73
N GLU A 317 10.45 11.61 27.44
CA GLU A 317 10.50 12.90 26.71
C GLU A 317 11.10 12.78 25.28
N SER A 318 11.01 11.61 24.67
CA SER A 318 11.49 11.38 23.32
C SER A 318 10.50 10.52 22.54
N ALA A 319 10.32 10.82 21.26
CA ALA A 319 9.62 9.94 20.32
C ALA A 319 10.62 9.10 19.52
N SER A 320 10.29 7.86 19.26
CA SER A 320 11.09 6.98 18.42
C SER A 320 10.24 6.17 17.45
N LEU A 321 10.59 6.22 16.18
CA LEU A 321 9.97 5.41 15.14
C LEU A 321 10.93 4.30 14.74
N ARG A 322 10.46 3.06 14.84
CA ARG A 322 11.27 1.86 14.64
C ARG A 322 10.55 0.83 13.80
N VAL A 323 11.33 0.03 13.07
CA VAL A 323 10.84 -1.09 12.25
C VAL A 323 11.31 -2.39 12.89
N TRP A 324 10.37 -3.32 13.05
CA TRP A 324 10.57 -4.58 13.73
C TRP A 324 10.20 -5.76 12.82
N ARG A 325 10.92 -6.87 13.00
CA ARG A 325 10.65 -8.16 12.37
C ARG A 325 10.48 -9.21 13.44
N PHE A 326 9.51 -10.10 13.25
CA PHE A 326 9.33 -11.26 14.13
C PHE A 326 10.20 -12.42 13.67
N ASP A 327 11.02 -12.94 14.57
CA ASP A 327 11.81 -14.15 14.38
C ASP A 327 10.99 -15.34 14.89
N GLN A 328 10.47 -16.16 13.98
CA GLN A 328 9.63 -17.30 14.30
C GLN A 328 10.38 -18.38 15.08
N ASP A 329 11.69 -18.57 14.79
CA ASP A 329 12.51 -19.59 15.44
C ASP A 329 12.78 -19.24 16.91
N LYS A 330 12.94 -17.96 17.21
CA LYS A 330 13.19 -17.46 18.57
C LYS A 330 11.91 -17.01 19.29
N GLY A 331 10.79 -16.91 18.60
CA GLY A 331 9.55 -16.39 19.15
C GLY A 331 9.65 -14.95 19.66
N SER A 332 10.53 -14.12 19.07
CA SER A 332 10.83 -12.78 19.57
C SER A 332 10.93 -11.72 18.45
N TRP A 333 10.66 -10.46 18.84
CA TRP A 333 10.79 -9.33 17.95
C TRP A 333 12.21 -8.78 17.88
N HIS A 334 12.70 -8.49 16.69
CA HIS A 334 13.99 -7.87 16.43
C HIS A 334 13.84 -6.55 15.71
N GLN A 335 14.44 -5.49 16.24
CA GLN A 335 14.52 -4.21 15.57
C GLN A 335 15.46 -4.30 14.37
N ILE A 336 15.00 -3.88 13.20
CA ILE A 336 15.80 -3.90 11.95
C ILE A 336 16.17 -2.50 11.46
N ALA A 337 15.36 -1.48 11.79
CA ALA A 337 15.66 -0.09 11.46
C ALA A 337 15.11 0.85 12.53
N ALA A 338 15.70 2.04 12.64
CA ALA A 338 15.22 3.12 13.49
C ALA A 338 15.43 4.46 12.79
N MET A 339 14.41 5.32 12.86
CA MET A 339 14.54 6.71 12.42
C MET A 339 15.59 7.44 13.27
N PRO A 340 16.44 8.29 12.66
CA PRO A 340 17.38 9.09 13.42
C PRO A 340 16.68 9.94 14.50
N PRO A 341 17.21 10.02 15.73
CA PRO A 341 16.57 10.77 16.82
C PRO A 341 16.30 12.23 16.47
N ALA A 342 17.14 12.87 15.65
CA ALA A 342 16.95 14.25 15.19
C ALA A 342 15.66 14.42 14.38
N MET A 343 15.21 13.39 13.66
CA MET A 343 13.95 13.41 12.90
C MET A 343 12.77 13.01 13.80
N SER A 344 12.90 11.93 14.57
CA SER A 344 11.79 11.42 15.36
C SER A 344 11.40 12.29 16.55
N HIS A 345 12.34 13.07 17.09
CA HIS A 345 12.09 13.93 18.26
C HIS A 345 11.04 15.03 18.00
N GLU A 346 10.89 15.45 16.75
CA GLU A 346 9.87 16.45 16.40
C GLU A 346 8.43 15.95 16.64
N PHE A 347 8.21 14.64 16.72
CA PHE A 347 6.90 14.05 16.94
C PHE A 347 6.51 13.92 18.41
N TYR A 348 7.45 14.17 19.34
CA TYR A 348 7.19 14.09 20.78
C TYR A 348 6.11 15.07 21.21
N GLY A 349 5.13 14.58 21.96
CA GLY A 349 4.00 15.37 22.48
C GLY A 349 2.94 15.76 21.46
N LYS A 350 3.12 15.42 20.17
CA LYS A 350 2.18 15.80 19.10
C LYS A 350 1.05 14.77 18.87
N LYS A 351 1.05 13.65 19.59
CA LYS A 351 0.08 12.54 19.42
C LYS A 351 -0.07 12.14 17.97
N VAL A 352 1.06 11.89 17.34
CA VAL A 352 1.13 11.54 15.92
C VAL A 352 0.68 10.10 15.72
N ASP A 353 -0.19 9.90 14.77
CA ASP A 353 -0.59 8.60 14.27
C ASP A 353 0.17 8.23 13.00
N ILE A 354 0.54 6.96 12.83
CA ILE A 354 1.26 6.49 11.66
C ILE A 354 0.39 5.64 10.76
N ASN A 355 0.56 5.84 9.45
CA ASN A 355 0.04 4.97 8.41
C ASN A 355 1.18 4.61 7.47
N CYS A 356 1.47 3.34 7.38
CA CYS A 356 2.63 2.83 6.68
C CYS A 356 2.23 1.93 5.50
N VAL A 357 3.03 1.97 4.46
CA VAL A 357 2.93 1.03 3.34
C VAL A 357 4.31 0.64 2.85
N GLY A 358 4.52 -0.66 2.67
CA GLY A 358 5.75 -1.21 2.13
C GLY A 358 5.68 -1.45 0.63
N ALA A 359 6.81 -1.31 -0.06
CA ALA A 359 6.96 -1.68 -1.45
C ALA A 359 8.44 -1.97 -1.76
N GLY A 360 8.74 -3.18 -2.19
CA GLY A 360 10.12 -3.61 -2.39
C GLY A 360 10.95 -3.44 -1.11
N ASP A 361 11.98 -2.60 -1.17
CA ASP A 361 12.87 -2.27 -0.05
C ASP A 361 12.46 -1.01 0.72
N GLN A 362 11.37 -0.36 0.33
CA GLN A 362 10.98 0.95 0.84
C GLN A 362 9.74 0.87 1.72
N ILE A 363 9.71 1.69 2.76
CA ILE A 363 8.53 1.94 3.58
C ILE A 363 8.18 3.42 3.46
N PHE A 364 6.97 3.70 2.96
CA PHE A 364 6.39 5.03 2.96
C PHE A 364 5.55 5.20 4.23
N ILE A 365 5.76 6.28 4.97
CA ILE A 365 5.14 6.52 6.26
C ILE A 365 4.44 7.89 6.23
N CYS A 366 3.14 7.89 6.45
CA CYS A 366 2.38 9.09 6.78
C CYS A 366 2.38 9.28 8.30
N LEU A 367 2.77 10.45 8.76
CA LEU A 367 2.79 10.85 10.17
C LEU A 367 1.79 11.98 10.35
N ASN A 368 0.68 11.69 11.00
CA ASN A 368 -0.50 12.56 11.03
C ASN A 368 -0.93 12.88 12.46
N SER A 369 -1.20 14.14 12.72
CA SER A 369 -1.90 14.59 13.93
C SER A 369 -2.91 15.67 13.57
N ALA A 370 -3.60 16.24 14.56
CA ALA A 370 -4.56 17.31 14.31
C ALA A 370 -3.95 18.55 13.63
N GLU A 371 -2.66 18.80 13.86
CA GLU A 371 -1.97 20.03 13.43
C GLU A 371 -0.72 19.76 12.59
N HIS A 372 -0.38 18.47 12.37
CA HIS A 372 0.87 18.10 11.72
C HIS A 372 0.69 16.96 10.72
N PHE A 373 1.19 17.18 9.51
CA PHE A 373 1.23 16.18 8.45
C PHE A 373 2.64 16.14 7.87
N SER A 374 3.28 15.00 7.95
CA SER A 374 4.56 14.77 7.32
C SER A 374 4.63 13.38 6.68
N TYR A 375 5.53 13.23 5.74
CA TYR A 375 5.73 12.01 4.98
C TYR A 375 7.20 11.66 4.99
N VAL A 376 7.50 10.41 5.30
CA VAL A 376 8.86 9.92 5.37
C VAL A 376 8.99 8.66 4.52
N LEU A 377 10.09 8.56 3.79
CA LEU A 377 10.48 7.37 3.07
C LEU A 377 11.68 6.74 3.78
N CYS A 378 11.55 5.48 4.16
CA CYS A 378 12.62 4.67 4.72
C CYS A 378 13.08 3.65 3.68
N ASP A 379 14.36 3.61 3.37
CA ASP A 379 14.99 2.56 2.56
C ASP A 379 15.68 1.56 3.49
N LEU A 380 15.24 0.32 3.46
CA LEU A 380 15.74 -0.75 4.35
C LEU A 380 17.11 -1.30 3.93
N VAL A 381 17.56 -1.05 2.70
CA VAL A 381 18.91 -1.47 2.23
C VAL A 381 19.95 -0.49 2.70
N THR A 382 19.71 0.78 2.44
CA THR A 382 20.65 1.86 2.78
C THR A 382 20.50 2.34 4.22
N SER A 383 19.39 1.96 4.89
CA SER A 383 18.98 2.51 6.19
C SER A 383 18.82 4.03 6.16
N GLU A 384 18.51 4.58 5.00
CA GLU A 384 18.29 6.01 4.80
C GLU A 384 16.83 6.38 5.10
N TRP A 385 16.66 7.50 5.79
CA TRP A 385 15.36 8.08 6.11
C TRP A 385 15.30 9.47 5.49
N VAL A 386 14.28 9.72 4.69
CA VAL A 386 14.14 10.96 3.91
C VAL A 386 12.79 11.59 4.19
N ASP A 387 12.80 12.84 4.67
CA ASP A 387 11.59 13.66 4.72
C ASP A 387 11.16 14.06 3.31
N LEU A 388 9.90 13.84 3.01
CA LEU A 388 9.35 14.17 1.71
C LEU A 388 8.74 15.58 1.71
N PRO A 389 8.85 16.32 0.60
CA PRO A 389 8.26 17.64 0.49
C PRO A 389 6.72 17.54 0.58
N ARG A 390 6.08 18.60 1.07
CA ARG A 390 4.62 18.71 1.03
C ARG A 390 4.11 18.70 -0.41
N CYS A 391 2.96 18.08 -0.61
CA CYS A 391 2.27 18.10 -1.89
C CYS A 391 1.46 19.39 -2.03
N TYR A 392 1.59 20.07 -3.18
CA TYR A 392 0.80 21.25 -3.52
C TYR A 392 0.03 20.98 -4.80
N MET A 393 -1.29 21.18 -4.76
CA MET A 393 -2.19 21.11 -5.91
C MET A 393 -2.89 22.45 -6.04
N ASP A 394 -2.86 23.05 -7.24
CA ASP A 394 -3.45 24.37 -7.51
C ASP A 394 -3.03 25.48 -6.55
N GLY A 395 -1.84 25.35 -5.95
CA GLY A 395 -1.26 26.29 -4.98
C GLY A 395 -1.65 26.04 -3.53
N GLU A 396 -2.51 25.08 -3.25
CA GLU A 396 -2.89 24.67 -1.89
C GLU A 396 -2.15 23.41 -1.48
N ALA A 397 -1.77 23.32 -0.19
CA ALA A 397 -1.18 22.13 0.39
C ALA A 397 -2.26 21.05 0.57
N VAL A 398 -1.99 19.85 0.05
CA VAL A 398 -2.88 18.70 0.22
C VAL A 398 -2.33 17.80 1.31
N GLU A 399 -3.22 17.40 2.22
CA GLU A 399 -2.90 16.54 3.36
C GLU A 399 -3.43 15.13 3.11
N PHE A 400 -2.53 14.15 3.25
CA PHE A 400 -2.85 12.75 3.04
C PHE A 400 -2.81 11.99 4.37
N MET A 401 -3.82 11.16 4.56
CA MET A 401 -3.98 10.38 5.79
C MET A 401 -3.26 9.03 5.71
N SER A 402 -3.24 8.41 4.52
CA SER A 402 -2.63 7.10 4.28
C SER A 402 -2.19 6.95 2.83
N ALA A 403 -1.53 5.84 2.54
CA ALA A 403 -1.11 5.49 1.20
C ALA A 403 -1.33 4.00 0.89
N PHE A 404 -1.37 3.66 -0.41
CA PHE A 404 -1.32 2.30 -0.93
C PHE A 404 -0.23 2.19 -1.98
N SER A 405 0.60 1.16 -1.91
CA SER A 405 1.66 0.94 -2.90
C SER A 405 1.16 0.09 -4.05
N PHE A 406 1.55 0.46 -5.26
CA PHE A 406 1.35 -0.36 -6.45
C PHE A 406 2.47 -0.12 -7.45
N GLU A 407 2.72 -1.10 -8.31
CA GLU A 407 3.63 -0.92 -9.44
C GLU A 407 2.87 -0.27 -10.60
N PRO A 408 3.39 0.82 -11.20
CA PRO A 408 2.68 1.48 -12.32
C PRO A 408 2.77 0.67 -13.61
N ARG A 409 1.96 -0.39 -13.73
CA ARG A 409 1.93 -1.35 -14.84
C ARG A 409 0.81 -1.03 -15.82
N ILE A 410 1.16 -0.65 -17.06
CA ILE A 410 0.20 -0.34 -18.12
C ILE A 410 -0.52 -1.63 -18.59
N GLU A 411 0.19 -2.75 -18.54
CA GLU A 411 -0.28 -4.06 -18.98
C GLU A 411 -1.22 -4.75 -17.98
N ALA A 412 -1.24 -4.33 -16.70
CA ALA A 412 -2.07 -4.96 -15.70
C ALA A 412 -3.56 -4.83 -16.07
N SER A 413 -4.22 -5.96 -16.20
CA SER A 413 -5.65 -6.07 -16.54
C SER A 413 -6.51 -6.30 -15.29
N VAL A 414 -7.73 -5.74 -15.29
CA VAL A 414 -8.74 -5.89 -14.22
C VAL A 414 -9.74 -6.98 -14.52
#